data_92e0990bd8c8169150a9acaff13212ff
#
_entry.id   92e0990bd8c8169150a9acaff13212ff
#
_cell.length_a   1.000
_cell.length_b   1.000
_cell.length_c   1.000
_cell.angle_alpha   90.00
_cell.angle_beta   90.00
_cell.angle_gamma   90.00
#
_symmetry.space_group_name_H-M   'P 1'
#
loop_
_entity.id
_entity.type
_entity.pdbx_description
1 polymer ?
#
loop_
_entity_poly.entity_id
_entity_poly.type
_entity_poly.pdbx_seq_one_letter_code
_entity_poly.pdbx_strand_id
1 'polypeptide(L)'
;MNAEIFAALRQLEKERGIPVDYMVEKITQALVAAYKKDRDGYTDNVYVELTEDAMRMYAQKEVVDEVITPATEVTLDAARKVDPHAQLGDLVNVEIKTQAFGRIAAQTAKHNKEYYRP
;
A
#
# COMPACT_ATOMS: atom_id res chain seq x y z
N MET A 1 12.97 9.82 2.41
CA MET A 1 12.94 8.76 1.41
C MET A 1 11.92 9.00 0.32
N ASN A 2 10.66 9.32 0.68
CA ASN A 2 9.65 9.60 -0.33
C ASN A 2 9.93 10.85 -1.15
N ALA A 3 10.55 11.84 -0.55
CA ALA A 3 10.93 13.07 -1.26
C ALA A 3 11.87 12.78 -2.42
N GLU A 4 12.79 11.84 -2.25
CA GLU A 4 13.72 11.44 -3.31
C GLU A 4 13.00 10.73 -4.45
N ILE A 5 12.03 9.87 -4.11
CA ILE A 5 11.21 9.17 -5.10
C ILE A 5 10.42 10.19 -5.92
N PHE A 6 9.76 11.13 -5.26
CA PHE A 6 8.97 12.15 -5.95
C PHE A 6 9.84 13.10 -6.78
N ALA A 7 11.04 13.42 -6.31
CA ALA A 7 11.99 14.19 -7.10
C ALA A 7 12.34 13.47 -8.40
N ALA A 8 12.60 12.16 -8.33
CA ALA A 8 12.89 11.35 -9.51
C ALA A 8 11.68 11.29 -10.45
N LEU A 9 10.45 11.17 -9.90
CA LEU A 9 9.25 11.15 -10.71
C LEU A 9 9.01 12.49 -11.43
N ARG A 10 9.26 13.60 -10.74
CA ARG A 10 9.15 14.93 -11.36
C ARG A 10 10.18 15.09 -12.48
N GLN A 11 11.37 14.56 -12.29
CA GLN A 11 12.42 14.59 -13.32
C GLN A 11 11.96 13.82 -14.57
N LEU A 12 11.38 12.64 -14.40
CA LEU A 12 10.85 11.85 -15.51
C LEU A 12 9.69 12.55 -16.21
N GLU A 13 8.83 13.23 -15.46
CA GLU A 13 7.76 14.01 -16.04
C GLU A 13 8.32 15.12 -16.93
N LYS A 14 9.33 15.81 -16.44
CA LYS A 14 9.97 16.89 -17.16
C LYS A 14 10.70 16.41 -18.42
N GLU A 15 11.40 15.28 -18.32
CA GLU A 15 12.21 14.76 -19.41
C GLU A 15 11.41 13.98 -20.45
N ARG A 16 10.38 13.24 -20.00
CA ARG A 16 9.67 12.29 -20.87
C ARG A 16 8.17 12.57 -20.99
N GLY A 17 7.66 13.57 -20.28
CA GLY A 17 6.25 13.91 -20.33
C GLY A 17 5.32 12.90 -19.68
N ILE A 18 5.84 12.00 -18.82
CA ILE A 18 5.01 11.03 -18.12
C ILE A 18 4.50 11.66 -16.84
N PRO A 19 3.16 11.77 -16.65
CA PRO A 19 2.61 12.42 -15.46
C PRO A 19 3.03 11.72 -14.17
N VAL A 20 3.35 12.49 -13.13
CA VAL A 20 3.70 11.95 -11.82
C VAL A 20 2.55 11.10 -11.28
N ASP A 21 1.31 11.57 -11.40
CA ASP A 21 0.13 10.83 -10.94
C ASP A 21 0.02 9.45 -11.58
N TYR A 22 0.31 9.35 -12.85
CA TYR A 22 0.31 8.07 -13.56
C TYR A 22 1.35 7.11 -12.99
N MET A 23 2.56 7.62 -12.73
CA MET A 23 3.64 6.80 -12.17
C MET A 23 3.33 6.37 -10.74
N VAL A 24 2.78 7.27 -9.92
CA VAL A 24 2.34 6.96 -8.55
C VAL A 24 1.29 5.86 -8.57
N GLU A 25 0.32 5.95 -9.46
CA GLU A 25 -0.70 4.91 -9.59
C GLU A 25 -0.09 3.55 -9.91
N LYS A 26 0.86 3.51 -10.84
CA LYS A 26 1.53 2.25 -11.20
C LYS A 26 2.36 1.68 -10.04
N ILE A 27 3.03 2.53 -9.29
CA ILE A 27 3.80 2.11 -8.12
C ILE A 27 2.87 1.55 -7.05
N THR A 28 1.76 2.22 -6.76
CA THR A 28 0.81 1.74 -5.76
C THR A 28 0.17 0.42 -6.17
N GLN A 29 -0.18 0.27 -7.44
CA GLN A 29 -0.71 -1.00 -7.96
C GLN A 29 0.30 -2.13 -7.81
N ALA A 30 1.57 -1.87 -8.09
CA ALA A 30 2.62 -2.87 -7.95
C ALA A 30 2.83 -3.27 -6.49
N LEU A 31 2.79 -2.32 -5.57
CA LEU A 31 2.93 -2.60 -4.14
C LEU A 31 1.77 -3.46 -3.63
N VAL A 32 0.55 -3.13 -4.01
CA VAL A 32 -0.62 -3.92 -3.65
C VAL A 32 -0.53 -5.32 -4.23
N ALA A 33 -0.16 -5.44 -5.49
CA ALA A 33 -0.02 -6.75 -6.14
C ALA A 33 1.05 -7.61 -5.48
N ALA A 34 2.18 -7.02 -5.11
CA ALA A 34 3.24 -7.73 -4.41
C ALA A 34 2.79 -8.21 -3.03
N TYR A 35 2.06 -7.37 -2.31
CA TYR A 35 1.52 -7.74 -0.99
C TYR A 35 0.55 -8.91 -1.12
N LYS A 36 -0.33 -8.87 -2.11
CA LYS A 36 -1.30 -9.93 -2.36
C LYS A 36 -0.63 -11.25 -2.71
N LYS A 37 0.44 -11.20 -3.49
CA LYS A 37 1.17 -12.39 -3.92
C LYS A 37 1.84 -13.12 -2.76
N ASP A 38 2.30 -12.39 -1.76
CA ASP A 38 3.00 -12.95 -0.61
C ASP A 38 2.06 -13.51 0.45
N ARG A 39 0.75 -13.35 0.27
CA ARG A 39 -0.21 -13.78 1.27
C ARG A 39 -1.26 -14.70 0.68
N ASP A 40 -1.40 -15.86 1.32
CA ASP A 40 -2.51 -16.77 1.03
C ASP A 40 -3.81 -16.10 1.47
N GLY A 41 -4.87 -16.26 0.70
CA GLY A 41 -6.15 -15.65 1.04
C GLY A 41 -6.24 -14.19 0.63
N TYR A 42 -5.95 -13.93 -0.59
CA TYR A 42 -6.07 -12.65 -1.22
C TYR A 42 -7.40 -11.95 -0.95
N THR A 43 -7.33 -10.66 -0.64
CA THR A 43 -8.52 -9.83 -0.44
C THR A 43 -8.36 -8.49 -1.16
N ASP A 44 -9.50 -7.91 -1.57
CA ASP A 44 -9.51 -6.63 -2.29
C ASP A 44 -9.53 -5.42 -1.36
N ASN A 45 -9.33 -5.63 -0.07
CA ASN A 45 -9.46 -4.59 0.94
C ASN A 45 -8.16 -3.86 1.26
N VAL A 46 -7.11 -4.07 0.47
CA VAL A 46 -5.80 -3.46 0.71
C VAL A 46 -5.59 -2.31 -0.26
N TYR A 47 -5.10 -1.19 0.25
CA TYR A 47 -4.73 -0.05 -0.59
C TYR A 47 -3.53 0.67 -0.01
N VAL A 48 -2.86 1.42 -0.88
CA VAL A 48 -1.63 2.13 -0.55
C VAL A 48 -1.85 3.63 -0.70
N GLU A 49 -1.39 4.37 0.29
CA GLU A 49 -1.32 5.81 0.23
C GLU A 49 0.15 6.20 0.05
N LEU A 50 0.46 6.80 -1.10
CA LEU A 50 1.80 7.25 -1.42
C LEU A 50 1.79 8.76 -1.61
N THR A 51 2.41 9.46 -0.67
CA THR A 51 2.57 10.92 -0.71
C THR A 51 4.05 11.26 -0.57
N GLU A 52 4.39 12.53 -0.79
CA GLU A 52 5.78 12.99 -0.62
C GLU A 52 6.30 12.76 0.80
N ASP A 53 5.40 12.78 1.78
CA ASP A 53 5.76 12.69 3.19
C ASP A 53 5.69 11.25 3.73
N ALA A 54 4.92 10.39 3.09
CA ALA A 54 4.66 9.06 3.66
C ALA A 54 4.33 8.04 2.59
N MET A 55 4.65 6.79 2.90
CA MET A 55 4.19 5.62 2.16
C MET A 55 3.55 4.68 3.17
N ARG A 56 2.24 4.49 3.06
CA ARG A 56 1.48 3.67 3.99
C ARG A 56 0.58 2.69 3.27
N MET A 57 0.47 1.51 3.83
CA MET A 57 -0.45 0.49 3.33
C MET A 57 -1.49 0.21 4.41
N TYR A 58 -2.74 0.10 3.99
CA TYR A 58 -3.87 -0.16 4.88
C TYR A 58 -4.67 -1.34 4.41
N ALA A 59 -5.18 -2.12 5.38
CA ALA A 59 -6.22 -3.08 5.13
C ALA A 59 -7.50 -2.57 5.77
N GLN A 60 -8.56 -2.45 4.98
CA GLN A 60 -9.88 -2.11 5.53
C GLN A 60 -10.50 -3.38 6.09
N LYS A 61 -10.77 -3.40 7.39
CA LYS A 61 -11.27 -4.58 8.08
C LYS A 61 -12.59 -4.28 8.79
N GLU A 62 -13.46 -5.26 8.82
CA GLU A 62 -14.72 -5.18 9.55
C GLU A 62 -14.49 -5.53 11.02
N VAL A 63 -15.09 -4.76 11.92
CA VAL A 63 -15.03 -5.00 13.35
C VAL A 63 -16.01 -6.09 13.72
N VAL A 64 -15.52 -7.19 14.28
CA VAL A 64 -16.31 -8.37 14.63
C VAL A 64 -16.01 -8.83 16.05
N ASP A 65 -16.90 -9.63 16.62
CA ASP A 65 -16.70 -10.26 17.92
C ASP A 65 -15.60 -11.31 17.86
N GLU A 66 -15.68 -12.15 16.86
CA GLU A 66 -14.76 -13.28 16.68
C GLU A 66 -14.23 -13.27 15.26
N VAL A 67 -12.92 -13.19 15.13
CA VAL A 67 -12.26 -13.13 13.83
C VAL A 67 -12.22 -14.53 13.21
N ILE A 68 -12.88 -14.67 12.07
CA ILE A 68 -12.83 -15.90 11.26
C ILE A 68 -11.83 -15.72 10.13
N THR A 69 -11.84 -14.55 9.49
CA THR A 69 -10.92 -14.25 8.38
C THR A 69 -10.04 -13.05 8.77
N PRO A 70 -8.84 -13.28 9.30
CA PRO A 70 -7.99 -12.17 9.78
C PRO A 70 -7.64 -11.12 8.72
N ALA A 71 -7.67 -11.50 7.44
CA ALA A 71 -7.35 -10.58 6.37
C ALA A 71 -8.40 -9.46 6.21
N THR A 72 -9.66 -9.74 6.56
CA THR A 72 -10.77 -8.80 6.37
C THR A 72 -11.50 -8.43 7.65
N GLU A 73 -11.09 -9.00 8.78
CA GLU A 73 -11.78 -8.84 10.06
C GLU A 73 -10.80 -8.49 11.17
N VAL A 74 -11.29 -7.77 12.16
CA VAL A 74 -10.52 -7.37 13.32
C VAL A 74 -11.42 -7.36 14.55
N THR A 75 -10.85 -7.68 15.73
CA THR A 75 -11.61 -7.63 16.96
C THR A 75 -11.91 -6.20 17.37
N LEU A 76 -12.94 -6.02 18.20
CA LEU A 76 -13.30 -4.71 18.72
C LEU A 76 -12.14 -4.07 19.50
N ASP A 77 -11.44 -4.85 20.31
CA ASP A 77 -10.30 -4.35 21.09
C ASP A 77 -9.17 -3.83 20.19
N ALA A 78 -8.86 -4.58 19.14
CA ALA A 78 -7.82 -4.16 18.18
C ALA A 78 -8.29 -2.95 17.36
N ALA A 79 -9.56 -2.93 16.97
CA ALA A 79 -10.12 -1.80 16.22
C ALA A 79 -10.08 -0.50 17.03
N ARG A 80 -10.34 -0.58 18.32
CA ARG A 80 -10.32 0.60 19.19
C ARG A 80 -8.93 1.17 19.43
N LYS A 81 -7.89 0.42 19.15
CA LYS A 81 -6.52 0.97 19.14
C LYS A 81 -6.29 1.88 17.96
N VAL A 82 -7.01 1.67 16.88
CA VAL A 82 -6.93 2.50 15.67
C VAL A 82 -7.95 3.63 15.75
N ASP A 83 -9.18 3.31 16.15
CA ASP A 83 -10.28 4.27 16.30
C ASP A 83 -10.99 3.99 17.63
N PRO A 84 -10.81 4.87 18.64
CA PRO A 84 -11.44 4.66 19.94
C PRO A 84 -12.96 4.59 19.92
N HIS A 85 -13.59 5.09 18.86
CA HIS A 85 -15.03 5.09 18.70
C HIS A 85 -15.55 3.92 17.87
N ALA A 86 -14.70 2.98 17.51
CA ALA A 86 -15.09 1.83 16.70
C ALA A 86 -16.14 0.97 17.40
N GLN A 87 -17.09 0.49 16.62
CA GLN A 87 -18.17 -0.39 17.07
C GLN A 87 -18.26 -1.61 16.18
N LEU A 88 -18.94 -2.65 16.67
CA LEU A 88 -19.17 -3.86 15.87
C LEU A 88 -19.87 -3.50 14.55
N GLY A 89 -19.38 -4.05 13.46
CA GLY A 89 -19.89 -3.79 12.12
C GLY A 89 -19.25 -2.60 11.41
N ASP A 90 -18.46 -1.80 12.11
CA ASP A 90 -17.73 -0.70 11.48
C ASP A 90 -16.59 -1.22 10.61
N LEU A 91 -16.21 -0.41 9.63
CA LEU A 91 -15.00 -0.65 8.84
C LEU A 91 -13.89 0.26 9.35
N VAL A 92 -12.74 -0.31 9.65
CA VAL A 92 -11.57 0.45 10.11
C VAL A 92 -10.39 0.17 9.20
N ASN A 93 -9.56 1.19 9.01
CA ASN A 93 -8.33 1.06 8.23
C ASN A 93 -7.19 0.70 9.16
N VAL A 94 -6.74 -0.53 9.07
CA VAL A 94 -5.63 -1.03 9.88
C VAL A 94 -4.35 -0.89 9.08
N GLU A 95 -3.40 -0.13 9.61
CA GLU A 95 -2.12 0.05 8.95
C GLU A 95 -1.34 -1.26 8.96
N ILE A 96 -0.84 -1.63 7.81
CA ILE A 96 0.00 -2.80 7.64
C ILE A 96 1.45 -2.34 7.76
N LYS A 97 2.15 -2.88 8.75
CA LYS A 97 3.57 -2.57 8.91
C LYS A 97 4.35 -3.33 7.86
N THR A 98 4.94 -2.59 6.96
CA THR A 98 5.68 -3.15 5.84
C THR A 98 7.13 -2.71 5.91
N GLN A 99 7.93 -3.45 6.64
CA GLN A 99 9.37 -3.26 6.62
C GLN A 99 9.97 -3.55 5.25
N ALA A 100 9.20 -4.26 4.41
CA ALA A 100 9.64 -4.63 3.08
C ALA A 100 9.28 -3.62 1.98
N PHE A 101 8.65 -2.49 2.31
CA PHE A 101 8.25 -1.52 1.30
C PHE A 101 9.41 -1.00 0.48
N GLY A 102 10.51 -0.64 1.12
CA GLY A 102 11.69 -0.18 0.41
C GLY A 102 12.22 -1.24 -0.55
N ARG A 103 12.19 -2.50 -0.11
CA ARG A 103 12.62 -3.62 -0.94
C ARG A 103 11.70 -3.84 -2.14
N ILE A 104 10.39 -3.80 -1.92
CA ILE A 104 9.40 -3.97 -2.99
C ILE A 104 9.53 -2.85 -4.00
N ALA A 105 9.66 -1.61 -3.54
CA ALA A 105 9.81 -0.46 -4.42
C ALA A 105 11.10 -0.55 -5.24
N ALA A 106 12.20 -0.98 -4.61
CA ALA A 106 13.48 -1.16 -5.30
C ALA A 106 13.41 -2.26 -6.35
N GLN A 107 12.76 -3.39 -6.03
CA GLN A 107 12.56 -4.48 -6.98
C GLN A 107 11.68 -4.05 -8.15
N THR A 108 10.64 -3.30 -7.90
CA THR A 108 9.75 -2.80 -8.96
C THR A 108 10.50 -1.86 -9.90
N ALA A 109 11.28 -0.95 -9.35
CA ALA A 109 12.08 -0.03 -10.14
C ALA A 109 13.13 -0.78 -10.96
N LYS A 110 13.78 -1.77 -10.37
CA LYS A 110 14.78 -2.60 -11.04
C LYS A 110 14.16 -3.40 -12.18
N HIS A 111 12.98 -3.98 -11.93
CA HIS A 111 12.27 -4.76 -12.94
C HIS A 111 11.87 -3.89 -14.14
N ASN A 112 11.34 -2.71 -13.88
CA ASN A 112 10.99 -1.77 -14.95
C ASN A 112 12.21 -1.34 -15.76
N LYS A 113 13.34 -1.12 -15.08
CA LYS A 113 14.59 -0.75 -15.73
C LYS A 113 15.08 -1.85 -16.67
N GLU A 114 14.96 -3.10 -16.26
CA GLU A 114 15.32 -4.24 -17.09
C GLU A 114 14.38 -4.38 -18.28
N TYR A 115 13.10 -4.15 -18.07
CA TYR A 115 12.08 -4.26 -19.12
C TYR A 115 12.31 -3.27 -20.25
N TYR A 116 12.77 -2.05 -19.94
CA TYR A 116 13.01 -1.00 -20.93
C TYR A 116 14.45 -0.96 -21.48
N ARG A 117 15.24 -1.94 -21.17
CA ARG A 117 16.59 -2.05 -21.71
C ARG A 117 16.53 -2.34 -23.21
N PRO A 118 17.22 -1.53 -24.00
CA PRO A 118 17.31 -1.80 -25.44
C PRO A 118 18.04 -3.10 -25.74
#